data_e2ba95b4a44b8b5b1552a5496b76f30f
#
_entry.id   e2ba95b4a44b8b5b1552a5496b76f30f
#
_cell.length_a   1.000
_cell.length_b   1.000
_cell.length_c   1.000
_cell.angle_alpha   90.00
_cell.angle_beta   90.00
_cell.angle_gamma   90.00
#
_symmetry.space_group_name_H-M   'P 1'
#
loop_
_entity.id
_entity.type
_entity.pdbx_description
1 polymer ?
#
loop_
_entity_poly.entity_id
_entity_poly.type
_entity_poly.pdbx_seq_one_letter_code
_entity_poly.pdbx_strand_id
1 'polypeptide(L)'
;NLSDSRREVSEFIQIIHRYRDNMLAKIKNPVENGILEIDPQKAVKYKESGYGEVEHIAIFDEAQRTWTHERIALYLKRGGTYGNKLKVPNFPMSEAAFLIWSLDQREDWAVIICLVGGGQEINTGEAGISEWINALNTQFKHWNIYISNKLTEPEYAEGKVNELLENNTKVTYSDNLHLSVSMRSFRAESLSNFIHSLLSFNVDAISLYKDIQQKGYPIFLTRNIETARMWLRKNARGTQQTGILVSKVAARFKPQAVNVIAQGDENAVHWFLEDKTDIRSSNYLEEAATEIQVQGLELDFACILWDADMRYNNHKWDFFKFNGKTRWIPEKNLNNQKYMLNAYR
;
A
#
# COMPACT_ATOMS: atom_id res chain seq x y z
N ASN A 1 -2.10 -31.85 -7.48
CA ASN A 1 -0.71 -31.48 -7.75
C ASN A 1 -0.47 -30.04 -7.29
N LEU A 2 0.66 -29.77 -6.57
CA LEU A 2 0.95 -28.44 -6.00
C LEU A 2 0.99 -27.33 -7.08
N SER A 3 1.38 -27.66 -8.30
CA SER A 3 1.38 -26.74 -9.44
C SER A 3 -0.03 -26.35 -9.88
N ASP A 4 -0.96 -27.30 -9.85
CA ASP A 4 -2.35 -27.08 -10.27
C ASP A 4 -3.09 -26.24 -9.22
N SER A 5 -2.90 -26.55 -7.94
CA SER A 5 -3.47 -25.74 -6.84
C SER A 5 -2.93 -24.32 -6.83
N ARG A 6 -1.62 -24.12 -7.10
CA ARG A 6 -1.06 -22.76 -7.23
C ARG A 6 -1.64 -21.98 -8.41
N ARG A 7 -1.91 -22.68 -9.52
CA ARG A 7 -2.51 -22.07 -10.69
C ARG A 7 -3.95 -21.65 -10.40
N GLU A 8 -4.77 -22.50 -9.82
CA GLU A 8 -6.14 -22.20 -9.42
C GLU A 8 -6.22 -21.03 -8.46
N VAL A 9 -5.38 -21.01 -7.42
CA VAL A 9 -5.31 -19.88 -6.47
C VAL A 9 -4.87 -18.60 -7.17
N SER A 10 -3.90 -18.64 -8.08
CA SER A 10 -3.40 -17.46 -8.79
C SER A 10 -4.37 -16.93 -9.85
N GLU A 11 -5.37 -17.69 -10.25
CA GLU A 11 -6.47 -17.25 -11.09
C GLU A 11 -7.53 -16.51 -10.27
N PHE A 12 -7.74 -16.94 -9.03
CA PHE A 12 -8.71 -16.35 -8.11
C PHE A 12 -8.17 -15.15 -7.32
N ILE A 13 -6.91 -15.24 -6.82
CA ILE A 13 -6.24 -14.17 -6.08
C ILE A 13 -5.13 -13.60 -6.97
N GLN A 14 -5.28 -12.35 -7.37
CA GLN A 14 -4.32 -11.67 -8.25
C GLN A 14 -3.86 -10.35 -7.64
N ILE A 15 -2.61 -9.99 -7.90
CA ILE A 15 -2.17 -8.61 -7.64
C ILE A 15 -2.88 -7.66 -8.61
N ILE A 16 -3.27 -6.48 -8.14
CA ILE A 16 -4.03 -5.48 -8.91
C ILE A 16 -3.39 -5.16 -10.27
N HIS A 17 -2.05 -5.11 -10.32
CA HIS A 17 -1.33 -4.85 -11.56
C HIS A 17 -1.54 -5.94 -12.62
N ARG A 18 -1.58 -7.21 -12.21
CA ARG A 18 -1.85 -8.33 -13.12
C ARG A 18 -3.28 -8.30 -13.64
N TYR A 19 -4.24 -8.06 -12.76
CA TYR A 19 -5.64 -7.90 -13.15
C TYR A 19 -5.81 -6.77 -14.16
N ARG A 20 -5.27 -5.59 -13.85
CA ARG A 20 -5.26 -4.43 -14.73
C ARG A 20 -4.66 -4.74 -16.10
N ASP A 21 -3.45 -5.33 -16.12
CA ASP A 21 -2.74 -5.62 -17.38
C ASP A 21 -3.48 -6.67 -18.23
N ASN A 22 -4.14 -7.64 -17.61
CA ASN A 22 -5.00 -8.60 -18.27
C ASN A 22 -6.22 -7.92 -18.93
N MET A 23 -6.84 -6.97 -18.22
CA MET A 23 -7.97 -6.20 -18.78
C MET A 23 -7.51 -5.27 -19.91
N LEU A 24 -6.40 -4.57 -19.75
CA LEU A 24 -5.82 -3.71 -20.77
C LEU A 24 -5.45 -4.47 -22.05
N ALA A 25 -5.08 -5.74 -21.95
CA ALA A 25 -4.78 -6.56 -23.11
C ALA A 25 -6.01 -6.83 -23.99
N LYS A 26 -7.22 -6.67 -23.47
CA LYS A 26 -8.50 -6.91 -24.16
C LYS A 26 -9.11 -5.67 -24.83
N ILE A 27 -8.59 -4.49 -24.54
CA ILE A 27 -9.12 -3.24 -25.14
C ILE A 27 -8.65 -3.03 -26.57
N LYS A 28 -9.42 -2.24 -27.33
CA LYS A 28 -8.97 -1.67 -28.59
C LYS A 28 -7.78 -0.73 -28.30
N ASN A 29 -6.74 -0.87 -29.08
CA ASN A 29 -5.52 -0.06 -28.93
C ASN A 29 -5.01 0.32 -30.33
N PRO A 30 -4.80 1.60 -30.66
CA PRO A 30 -4.85 2.78 -29.77
C PRO A 30 -6.26 3.12 -29.28
N VAL A 31 -6.33 3.81 -28.13
CA VAL A 31 -7.58 4.36 -27.59
C VAL A 31 -8.00 5.55 -28.45
N GLU A 32 -9.20 5.51 -29.01
CA GLU A 32 -9.74 6.55 -29.86
C GLU A 32 -10.72 7.44 -29.07
N ASN A 33 -10.66 8.74 -29.29
CA ASN A 33 -11.55 9.75 -28.67
C ASN A 33 -11.65 9.68 -27.13
N GLY A 34 -10.67 9.08 -26.45
CA GLY A 34 -10.69 8.92 -24.99
C GLY A 34 -11.72 7.90 -24.48
N ILE A 35 -12.24 7.03 -25.34
CA ILE A 35 -13.22 6.00 -24.99
C ILE A 35 -12.53 4.64 -24.97
N LEU A 36 -12.66 3.92 -23.84
CA LEU A 36 -12.22 2.54 -23.74
C LEU A 36 -13.30 1.60 -24.28
N GLU A 37 -12.90 0.72 -25.17
CA GLU A 37 -13.77 -0.33 -25.72
C GLU A 37 -13.07 -1.69 -25.67
N ILE A 38 -13.83 -2.73 -25.41
CA ILE A 38 -13.35 -4.11 -25.52
C ILE A 38 -13.18 -4.44 -27.03
N ASP A 39 -12.05 -5.07 -27.33
CA ASP A 39 -11.80 -5.65 -28.65
C ASP A 39 -12.39 -7.09 -28.66
N PRO A 40 -13.47 -7.35 -29.44
CA PRO A 40 -14.12 -8.65 -29.41
C PRO A 40 -13.19 -9.81 -29.79
N GLN A 41 -12.27 -9.60 -30.72
CA GLN A 41 -11.32 -10.65 -31.13
C GLN A 41 -10.33 -11.00 -30.04
N LYS A 42 -9.84 -9.99 -29.33
CA LYS A 42 -8.94 -10.21 -28.19
C LYS A 42 -9.68 -10.85 -27.01
N ALA A 43 -10.91 -10.43 -26.73
CA ALA A 43 -11.73 -11.00 -25.67
C ALA A 43 -11.99 -12.49 -25.89
N VAL A 44 -12.32 -12.92 -27.11
CA VAL A 44 -12.51 -14.35 -27.46
C VAL A 44 -11.22 -15.15 -27.23
N LYS A 45 -10.08 -14.64 -27.69
CA LYS A 45 -8.79 -15.28 -27.50
C LYS A 45 -8.44 -15.48 -26.01
N TYR A 46 -8.75 -14.51 -25.16
CA TYR A 46 -8.57 -14.62 -23.72
C TYR A 46 -9.52 -15.65 -23.09
N LYS A 47 -10.76 -15.72 -23.54
CA LYS A 47 -11.75 -16.71 -23.09
C LYS A 47 -11.32 -18.14 -23.42
N GLU A 48 -10.80 -18.35 -24.62
CA GLU A 48 -10.28 -19.65 -25.06
C GLU A 48 -9.03 -20.08 -24.30
N SER A 49 -8.23 -19.16 -23.81
CA SER A 49 -7.05 -19.44 -22.96
C SER A 49 -7.38 -19.75 -21.50
N GLY A 50 -8.66 -19.83 -21.12
CA GLY A 50 -9.11 -20.06 -19.74
C GLY A 50 -9.15 -18.81 -18.85
N TYR A 51 -8.83 -17.63 -19.39
CA TYR A 51 -8.94 -16.34 -18.71
C TYR A 51 -10.28 -15.63 -19.00
N GLY A 52 -11.35 -16.40 -19.15
CA GLY A 52 -12.69 -15.88 -19.39
C GLY A 52 -13.25 -15.19 -18.16
N GLU A 53 -13.82 -14.02 -18.35
CA GLU A 53 -14.43 -13.24 -17.29
C GLU A 53 -15.80 -13.84 -16.96
N VAL A 54 -15.82 -14.59 -15.88
CA VAL A 54 -17.06 -15.16 -15.32
C VAL A 54 -17.42 -14.43 -14.03
N GLU A 55 -16.44 -13.75 -13.41
CA GLU A 55 -16.60 -13.13 -12.11
C GLU A 55 -17.41 -11.85 -12.22
N HIS A 56 -18.49 -11.79 -11.46
CA HIS A 56 -19.33 -10.61 -11.26
C HIS A 56 -18.96 -9.84 -9.98
N ILE A 57 -18.07 -10.40 -9.17
CA ILE A 57 -17.66 -9.82 -7.89
C ILE A 57 -16.14 -9.64 -7.90
N ALA A 58 -15.68 -8.46 -7.55
CA ALA A 58 -14.26 -8.20 -7.28
C ALA A 58 -14.09 -7.60 -5.88
N ILE A 59 -13.09 -8.09 -5.15
CA ILE A 59 -12.69 -7.54 -3.86
C ILE A 59 -11.31 -6.92 -4.05
N PHE A 60 -11.22 -5.61 -3.85
CA PHE A 60 -9.96 -4.88 -3.91
C PHE A 60 -9.48 -4.57 -2.49
N ASP A 61 -8.43 -5.26 -2.07
CA ASP A 61 -7.74 -4.94 -0.84
C ASP A 61 -6.82 -3.73 -1.04
N GLU A 62 -6.65 -2.91 0.01
CA GLU A 62 -5.87 -1.67 -0.06
C GLU A 62 -6.33 -0.74 -1.21
N ALA A 63 -7.64 -0.64 -1.43
CA ALA A 63 -8.20 0.05 -2.60
C ALA A 63 -7.82 1.54 -2.68
N GLN A 64 -7.45 2.19 -1.56
CA GLN A 64 -6.94 3.57 -1.52
C GLN A 64 -5.60 3.72 -2.24
N ARG A 65 -4.88 2.64 -2.55
CA ARG A 65 -3.56 2.67 -3.19
C ARG A 65 -3.59 2.68 -4.70
N THR A 66 -4.78 2.71 -5.31
CA THR A 66 -4.91 2.87 -6.76
C THR A 66 -4.26 4.15 -7.26
N TRP A 67 -3.80 4.12 -8.49
CA TRP A 67 -3.03 5.20 -9.08
C TRP A 67 -3.90 6.31 -9.64
N THR A 68 -3.42 7.56 -9.51
CA THR A 68 -4.02 8.70 -10.21
C THR A 68 -3.92 8.54 -11.72
N HIS A 69 -4.75 9.29 -12.44
CA HIS A 69 -4.72 9.30 -13.91
C HIS A 69 -3.32 9.61 -14.47
N GLU A 70 -2.64 10.61 -13.92
CA GLU A 70 -1.30 11.01 -14.39
C GLU A 70 -0.29 9.87 -14.24
N ARG A 71 -0.35 9.15 -13.14
CA ARG A 71 0.59 8.06 -12.86
C ARG A 71 0.35 6.87 -13.79
N ILE A 72 -0.89 6.42 -13.94
CA ILE A 72 -1.21 5.28 -14.81
C ILE A 72 -0.97 5.64 -16.28
N ALA A 73 -1.32 6.84 -16.73
CA ALA A 73 -1.08 7.30 -18.09
C ALA A 73 0.43 7.34 -18.42
N LEU A 74 1.25 7.83 -17.48
CA LEU A 74 2.71 7.84 -17.64
C LEU A 74 3.29 6.42 -17.69
N TYR A 75 2.80 5.51 -16.86
CA TYR A 75 3.20 4.11 -16.84
C TYR A 75 2.88 3.42 -18.16
N LEU A 76 1.66 3.56 -18.67
CA LEU A 76 1.20 2.94 -19.89
C LEU A 76 1.83 3.57 -21.15
N LYS A 77 2.16 4.85 -21.12
CA LYS A 77 2.93 5.52 -22.18
C LYS A 77 4.34 4.91 -22.33
N ARG A 78 4.96 4.51 -21.23
CA ARG A 78 6.31 3.88 -21.22
C ARG A 78 6.29 2.39 -21.57
N GLY A 79 5.14 1.74 -21.53
CA GLY A 79 4.97 0.33 -21.86
C GLY A 79 5.02 -0.60 -20.66
N GLY A 80 4.74 -0.11 -19.45
CA GLY A 80 4.68 -0.92 -18.24
C GLY A 80 5.99 -1.61 -17.86
N THR A 81 6.07 -2.17 -16.67
CA THR A 81 7.23 -2.93 -16.18
C THR A 81 6.91 -4.38 -15.86
N TYR A 82 5.63 -4.74 -15.73
CA TYR A 82 5.19 -6.09 -15.38
C TYR A 82 4.76 -6.88 -16.62
N GLY A 83 5.64 -7.79 -17.08
CA GLY A 83 5.33 -8.91 -18.00
C GLY A 83 4.91 -8.57 -19.44
N ASN A 84 3.93 -7.74 -19.63
CA ASN A 84 3.46 -7.31 -20.93
C ASN A 84 3.86 -5.86 -21.17
N LYS A 85 4.74 -5.62 -22.15
CA LYS A 85 5.15 -4.29 -22.61
C LYS A 85 4.01 -3.59 -23.38
N LEU A 86 2.79 -3.65 -22.83
CA LEU A 86 1.62 -3.07 -23.47
C LEU A 86 1.67 -1.55 -23.33
N LYS A 87 1.84 -0.86 -24.45
CA LYS A 87 1.74 0.59 -24.52
C LYS A 87 0.30 0.98 -24.84
N VAL A 88 -0.27 1.80 -23.99
CA VAL A 88 -1.60 2.41 -24.23
C VAL A 88 -1.43 3.93 -24.11
N PRO A 89 -1.03 4.60 -25.21
CA PRO A 89 -0.91 6.06 -25.18
C PRO A 89 -2.29 6.70 -25.00
N ASN A 90 -2.33 7.86 -24.33
CA ASN A 90 -3.56 8.63 -24.09
C ASN A 90 -4.62 7.85 -23.30
N PHE A 91 -4.20 7.01 -22.37
CA PHE A 91 -5.10 6.31 -21.47
C PHE A 91 -5.98 7.32 -20.70
N PRO A 92 -7.32 7.21 -20.73
CA PRO A 92 -8.20 8.34 -20.42
C PRO A 92 -8.66 8.45 -18.98
N MET A 93 -8.35 7.50 -18.10
CA MET A 93 -8.94 7.42 -16.76
C MET A 93 -7.92 7.04 -15.68
N SER A 94 -8.29 7.23 -14.42
CA SER A 94 -7.52 6.74 -13.28
C SER A 94 -7.60 5.22 -13.14
N GLU A 95 -6.75 4.64 -12.30
CA GLU A 95 -6.79 3.19 -12.06
C GLU A 95 -8.10 2.77 -11.38
N ALA A 96 -8.60 3.55 -10.41
CA ALA A 96 -9.90 3.32 -9.78
C ALA A 96 -11.05 3.32 -10.81
N ALA A 97 -11.10 4.33 -11.66
CA ALA A 97 -12.10 4.40 -12.73
C ALA A 97 -12.00 3.21 -13.70
N PHE A 98 -10.77 2.78 -14.03
CA PHE A 98 -10.57 1.62 -14.90
C PHE A 98 -11.02 0.30 -14.26
N LEU A 99 -10.81 0.13 -12.97
CA LEU A 99 -11.28 -1.06 -12.25
C LEU A 99 -12.82 -1.11 -12.19
N ILE A 100 -13.48 0.03 -11.97
CA ILE A 100 -14.95 0.12 -12.07
C ILE A 100 -15.39 -0.21 -13.50
N TRP A 101 -14.78 0.45 -14.50
CA TRP A 101 -15.08 0.20 -15.91
C TRP A 101 -14.96 -1.27 -16.29
N SER A 102 -13.96 -1.98 -15.75
CA SER A 102 -13.75 -3.39 -16.06
C SER A 102 -14.91 -4.29 -15.61
N LEU A 103 -15.51 -3.99 -14.46
CA LEU A 103 -16.69 -4.70 -13.94
C LEU A 103 -18.00 -4.19 -14.57
N ASP A 104 -18.01 -2.95 -15.01
CA ASP A 104 -19.16 -2.31 -15.70
C ASP A 104 -19.45 -2.94 -17.09
N GLN A 105 -18.52 -3.77 -17.59
CA GLN A 105 -18.71 -4.55 -18.82
C GLN A 105 -19.62 -5.79 -18.62
N ARG A 106 -20.11 -6.05 -17.42
CA ARG A 106 -21.05 -7.14 -17.16
C ARG A 106 -22.48 -6.73 -17.55
N GLU A 107 -23.21 -7.60 -18.25
CA GLU A 107 -24.53 -7.26 -18.81
C GLU A 107 -25.59 -7.08 -17.72
N ASP A 108 -25.61 -7.96 -16.71
CA ASP A 108 -26.71 -7.99 -15.73
C ASP A 108 -26.37 -7.24 -14.43
N TRP A 109 -25.29 -7.62 -13.78
CA TRP A 109 -24.91 -7.07 -12.49
C TRP A 109 -23.41 -7.24 -12.24
N ALA A 110 -22.87 -6.39 -11.39
CA ALA A 110 -21.54 -6.55 -10.83
C ALA A 110 -21.47 -5.97 -9.41
N VAL A 111 -20.55 -6.48 -8.61
CA VAL A 111 -20.27 -5.98 -7.24
C VAL A 111 -18.79 -5.72 -7.10
N ILE A 112 -18.45 -4.55 -6.59
CA ILE A 112 -17.08 -4.18 -6.22
C ILE A 112 -17.06 -3.94 -4.71
N ILE A 113 -16.18 -4.64 -4.02
CA ILE A 113 -15.93 -4.46 -2.59
C ILE A 113 -14.53 -3.86 -2.44
N CYS A 114 -14.47 -2.62 -1.95
CA CYS A 114 -13.21 -1.94 -1.67
C CYS A 114 -12.92 -1.99 -0.16
N LEU A 115 -11.86 -2.66 0.22
CA LEU A 115 -11.32 -2.58 1.57
C LEU A 115 -10.32 -1.41 1.59
N VAL A 116 -10.58 -0.42 2.43
CA VAL A 116 -9.79 0.82 2.49
C VAL A 116 -9.23 1.05 3.88
N GLY A 117 -7.95 1.35 3.97
CA GLY A 117 -7.26 1.80 5.16
C GLY A 117 -6.89 3.28 5.06
N GLY A 118 -7.20 4.09 6.09
CA GLY A 118 -6.81 5.50 6.09
C GLY A 118 -5.32 5.71 6.36
N GLY A 119 -4.74 6.79 5.82
CA GLY A 119 -3.39 7.23 6.14
C GLY A 119 -2.24 6.32 5.68
N GLN A 120 -2.53 5.33 4.84
CA GLN A 120 -1.54 4.36 4.37
C GLN A 120 -1.00 4.66 2.96
N GLU A 121 -1.31 5.82 2.39
CA GLU A 121 -0.75 6.28 1.13
C GLU A 121 0.71 6.68 1.34
N ILE A 122 1.63 5.81 0.94
CA ILE A 122 3.08 6.00 1.11
C ILE A 122 3.83 6.23 -0.21
N ASN A 123 3.14 6.09 -1.35
CA ASN A 123 3.74 6.27 -2.66
C ASN A 123 3.18 7.48 -3.40
N THR A 124 4.08 8.19 -4.09
CA THR A 124 3.68 9.29 -4.98
C THR A 124 2.73 8.78 -6.07
N GLY A 125 1.55 9.40 -6.17
CA GLY A 125 0.56 9.07 -7.18
C GLY A 125 -0.45 8.00 -6.77
N GLU A 126 -0.50 7.62 -5.49
CA GLU A 126 -1.66 6.94 -4.91
C GLU A 126 -2.78 7.96 -4.72
N ALA A 127 -3.99 7.56 -5.09
CA ALA A 127 -5.11 8.50 -5.29
C ALA A 127 -6.07 8.57 -4.10
N GLY A 128 -5.96 7.64 -3.15
CA GLY A 128 -6.89 7.55 -2.02
C GLY A 128 -8.30 7.14 -2.42
N ILE A 129 -9.21 7.15 -1.45
CA ILE A 129 -10.64 6.84 -1.67
C ILE A 129 -11.35 7.88 -2.53
N SER A 130 -10.84 9.12 -2.55
CA SER A 130 -11.45 10.23 -3.29
C SER A 130 -11.56 9.96 -4.79
N GLU A 131 -10.61 9.24 -5.36
CA GLU A 131 -10.64 8.92 -6.79
C GLU A 131 -11.73 7.90 -7.15
N TRP A 132 -11.99 6.93 -6.27
CA TRP A 132 -13.12 6.01 -6.41
C TRP A 132 -14.45 6.76 -6.39
N ILE A 133 -14.61 7.66 -5.42
CA ILE A 133 -15.81 8.48 -5.28
C ILE A 133 -15.98 9.40 -6.50
N ASN A 134 -14.90 10.02 -6.96
CA ASN A 134 -14.93 10.89 -8.14
C ASN A 134 -15.35 10.12 -9.40
N ALA A 135 -14.81 8.93 -9.62
CA ALA A 135 -15.20 8.08 -10.74
C ALA A 135 -16.71 7.72 -10.70
N LEU A 136 -17.23 7.35 -9.52
CA LEU A 136 -18.65 7.05 -9.32
C LEU A 136 -19.54 8.28 -9.52
N ASN A 137 -19.10 9.46 -9.12
CA ASN A 137 -19.87 10.70 -9.28
C ASN A 137 -19.85 11.25 -10.71
N THR A 138 -18.87 10.92 -11.51
CA THR A 138 -18.69 11.51 -12.85
C THR A 138 -19.02 10.53 -13.98
N GLN A 139 -18.41 9.34 -13.96
CA GLN A 139 -18.42 8.39 -15.06
C GLN A 139 -19.42 7.25 -14.83
N PHE A 140 -19.57 6.78 -13.59
CA PHE A 140 -20.35 5.57 -13.26
C PHE A 140 -21.53 5.88 -12.33
N LYS A 141 -22.29 6.92 -12.64
CA LYS A 141 -23.45 7.40 -11.83
C LYS A 141 -24.58 6.38 -11.67
N HIS A 142 -24.61 5.34 -12.49
CA HIS A 142 -25.62 4.29 -12.43
C HIS A 142 -25.37 3.27 -11.31
N TRP A 143 -24.15 3.21 -10.77
CA TRP A 143 -23.81 2.32 -9.66
C TRP A 143 -24.45 2.76 -8.34
N ASN A 144 -24.87 1.79 -7.52
CA ASN A 144 -25.27 2.03 -6.13
C ASN A 144 -24.05 1.98 -5.24
N ILE A 145 -23.93 2.91 -4.30
CA ILE A 145 -22.81 3.05 -3.39
C ILE A 145 -23.25 2.68 -1.98
N TYR A 146 -22.57 1.73 -1.35
CA TYR A 146 -22.73 1.37 0.05
C TYR A 146 -21.44 1.73 0.79
N ILE A 147 -21.53 2.58 1.81
CA ILE A 147 -20.34 3.12 2.47
C ILE A 147 -20.57 3.27 3.98
N SER A 148 -19.48 3.16 4.76
CA SER A 148 -19.50 3.45 6.17
C SER A 148 -19.73 4.92 6.44
N ASN A 149 -20.62 5.26 7.39
CA ASN A 149 -20.83 6.63 7.86
C ASN A 149 -19.70 7.15 8.80
N LYS A 150 -18.72 6.30 9.14
CA LYS A 150 -17.61 6.64 10.05
C LYS A 150 -16.32 7.07 9.31
N LEU A 151 -16.36 7.25 7.99
CA LEU A 151 -15.21 7.71 7.19
C LEU A 151 -15.07 9.25 7.27
N THR A 152 -15.06 9.79 8.47
CA THR A 152 -14.97 11.25 8.72
C THR A 152 -13.58 11.71 9.15
N GLU A 153 -12.66 10.78 9.36
CA GLU A 153 -11.30 11.10 9.79
C GLU A 153 -10.50 11.76 8.66
N PRO A 154 -9.55 12.65 8.98
CA PRO A 154 -8.72 13.33 7.98
C PRO A 154 -7.94 12.40 7.06
N GLU A 155 -7.73 11.17 7.48
CA GLU A 155 -7.04 10.12 6.72
C GLU A 155 -7.86 9.65 5.49
N TYR A 156 -9.18 9.83 5.51
CA TYR A 156 -10.06 9.48 4.40
C TYR A 156 -10.45 10.74 3.62
N ALA A 157 -9.86 10.95 2.45
CA ALA A 157 -10.13 12.12 1.60
C ALA A 157 -10.11 13.46 2.38
N GLU A 158 -9.16 13.63 3.29
CA GLU A 158 -9.03 14.81 4.15
C GLU A 158 -10.30 15.08 5.02
N GLY A 159 -11.04 14.04 5.37
CA GLY A 159 -12.32 14.14 6.10
C GLY A 159 -13.51 14.56 5.25
N LYS A 160 -13.35 14.67 3.94
CA LYS A 160 -14.38 15.22 3.00
C LYS A 160 -15.23 14.15 2.31
N VAL A 161 -15.17 12.89 2.74
CA VAL A 161 -15.92 11.79 2.10
C VAL A 161 -17.40 12.12 2.00
N ASN A 162 -18.01 12.64 3.07
CA ASN A 162 -19.42 13.00 3.07
C ASN A 162 -19.75 14.15 2.11
N GLU A 163 -18.89 15.17 2.03
CA GLU A 163 -19.04 16.29 1.08
C GLU A 163 -18.96 15.80 -0.36
N LEU A 164 -18.04 14.89 -0.66
CA LEU A 164 -17.87 14.30 -1.99
C LEU A 164 -19.09 13.48 -2.44
N LEU A 165 -19.85 12.94 -1.48
CA LEU A 165 -21.05 12.12 -1.77
C LEU A 165 -22.38 12.86 -1.58
N GLU A 166 -22.38 14.12 -1.12
CA GLU A 166 -23.57 14.88 -0.75
C GLU A 166 -24.63 14.94 -1.87
N ASN A 167 -24.17 15.09 -3.11
CA ASN A 167 -25.04 15.20 -4.29
C ASN A 167 -25.32 13.87 -4.98
N ASN A 168 -24.86 12.75 -4.44
CA ASN A 168 -25.09 11.44 -5.03
C ASN A 168 -26.31 10.76 -4.40
N THR A 169 -27.37 10.60 -5.18
CA THR A 169 -28.65 10.05 -4.72
C THR A 169 -28.65 8.53 -4.55
N LYS A 170 -27.57 7.84 -4.95
CA LYS A 170 -27.46 6.37 -4.90
C LYS A 170 -26.57 5.89 -3.76
N VAL A 171 -26.34 6.71 -2.75
CA VAL A 171 -25.51 6.38 -1.59
C VAL A 171 -26.36 5.84 -0.46
N THR A 172 -25.95 4.71 0.08
CA THR A 172 -26.50 4.11 1.31
C THR A 172 -25.41 4.02 2.35
N TYR A 173 -25.63 4.67 3.49
CA TYR A 173 -24.72 4.62 4.62
C TYR A 173 -25.06 3.45 5.55
N SER A 174 -24.04 2.75 6.04
CA SER A 174 -24.20 1.65 6.99
C SER A 174 -23.04 1.54 7.96
N ASP A 175 -23.33 1.50 9.26
CA ASP A 175 -22.35 1.26 10.30
C ASP A 175 -21.68 -0.11 10.19
N ASN A 176 -22.40 -1.09 9.65
CA ASN A 176 -21.89 -2.46 9.47
C ASN A 176 -20.76 -2.57 8.44
N LEU A 177 -20.56 -1.54 7.64
CA LEU A 177 -19.46 -1.47 6.67
C LEU A 177 -18.17 -0.88 7.27
N HIS A 178 -18.16 -0.61 8.58
CA HIS A 178 -16.97 -0.13 9.26
C HIS A 178 -16.27 -1.28 9.99
N LEU A 179 -15.07 -1.61 9.56
CA LEU A 179 -14.23 -2.63 10.20
C LEU A 179 -13.54 -2.02 11.43
N SER A 180 -14.30 -1.90 12.54
CA SER A 180 -13.82 -1.27 13.78
C SER A 180 -13.00 -2.18 14.68
N VAL A 181 -13.08 -3.49 14.47
CA VAL A 181 -12.38 -4.47 15.31
C VAL A 181 -11.05 -4.83 14.67
N SER A 182 -9.96 -4.37 15.27
CA SER A 182 -8.64 -4.82 14.89
C SER A 182 -8.46 -6.30 15.24
N MET A 183 -8.20 -7.13 14.23
CA MET A 183 -7.79 -8.53 14.45
C MET A 183 -6.33 -8.63 14.92
N ARG A 184 -5.58 -7.54 14.83
CA ARG A 184 -4.24 -7.42 15.40
C ARG A 184 -4.33 -7.26 16.92
N SER A 185 -3.25 -7.55 17.61
CA SER A 185 -3.24 -7.43 19.07
C SER A 185 -3.54 -5.99 19.51
N PHE A 186 -4.31 -5.81 20.58
CA PHE A 186 -4.56 -4.50 21.19
C PHE A 186 -3.29 -3.73 21.57
N ARG A 187 -2.17 -4.44 21.69
CA ARG A 187 -0.83 -3.84 21.90
C ARG A 187 -0.35 -3.09 20.67
N ALA A 188 -0.63 -3.61 19.48
CA ALA A 188 -0.28 -2.95 18.24
C ALA A 188 -1.07 -1.64 18.05
N GLU A 189 -2.35 -1.61 18.43
CA GLU A 189 -3.17 -0.40 18.40
C GLU A 189 -2.62 0.69 19.33
N SER A 190 -2.28 0.33 20.57
CA SER A 190 -1.68 1.29 21.52
C SER A 190 -0.35 1.85 21.00
N LEU A 191 0.48 1.01 20.35
CA LEU A 191 1.72 1.45 19.72
C LEU A 191 1.46 2.39 18.54
N SER A 192 0.52 2.04 17.67
CA SER A 192 0.15 2.86 16.50
C SER A 192 -0.32 4.25 16.94
N ASN A 193 -1.20 4.32 17.94
CA ASN A 193 -1.69 5.59 18.52
C ASN A 193 -0.55 6.43 19.11
N PHE A 194 0.40 5.79 19.81
CA PHE A 194 1.58 6.46 20.33
C PHE A 194 2.43 7.03 19.19
N ILE A 195 2.76 6.24 18.18
CA ILE A 195 3.59 6.67 17.04
C ILE A 195 2.90 7.81 16.28
N HIS A 196 1.59 7.70 16.03
CA HIS A 196 0.81 8.75 15.40
C HIS A 196 0.89 10.07 16.20
N SER A 197 0.65 10.02 17.51
CA SER A 197 0.71 11.18 18.38
C SER A 197 2.11 11.77 18.46
N LEU A 198 3.15 10.93 18.52
CA LEU A 198 4.55 11.36 18.52
C LEU A 198 4.93 12.10 17.23
N LEU A 199 4.59 11.54 16.09
CA LEU A 199 4.92 12.11 14.78
C LEU A 199 4.11 13.37 14.47
N SER A 200 2.92 13.52 15.06
CA SER A 200 2.04 14.69 14.93
C SER A 200 2.30 15.76 16.00
N PHE A 201 3.29 15.57 16.88
CA PHE A 201 3.59 16.46 18.02
C PHE A 201 2.39 16.66 18.97
N ASN A 202 1.52 15.65 19.08
CA ASN A 202 0.40 15.73 20.01
C ASN A 202 0.91 15.56 21.45
N VAL A 203 0.38 16.36 22.37
CA VAL A 203 0.72 16.35 23.81
C VAL A 203 0.40 14.99 24.45
N ASP A 204 -0.53 14.22 23.90
CA ASP A 204 -0.91 12.93 24.41
C ASP A 204 0.15 11.83 24.23
N ALA A 205 1.16 12.08 23.38
CA ALA A 205 2.24 11.10 23.14
C ALA A 205 2.93 10.64 24.41
N ILE A 206 3.11 11.56 25.39
CA ILE A 206 3.77 11.23 26.67
C ILE A 206 2.91 10.29 27.50
N SER A 207 1.59 10.52 27.58
CA SER A 207 0.66 9.68 28.32
C SER A 207 0.52 8.30 27.67
N LEU A 208 0.42 8.24 26.36
CA LEU A 208 0.38 7.00 25.58
C LEU A 208 1.66 6.17 25.74
N TYR A 209 2.83 6.81 25.74
CA TYR A 209 4.09 6.12 26.02
C TYR A 209 4.13 5.48 27.41
N LYS A 210 3.67 6.20 28.44
CA LYS A 210 3.59 5.66 29.80
C LYS A 210 2.64 4.47 29.90
N ASP A 211 1.49 4.54 29.22
CA ASP A 211 0.51 3.44 29.16
C ASP A 211 1.13 2.19 28.49
N ILE A 212 1.82 2.37 27.39
CA ILE A 212 2.53 1.28 26.69
C ILE A 212 3.59 0.63 27.61
N GLN A 213 4.36 1.44 28.34
CA GLN A 213 5.35 0.92 29.29
C GLN A 213 4.69 0.15 30.43
N GLN A 214 3.58 0.65 31.00
CA GLN A 214 2.84 -0.05 32.07
C GLN A 214 2.28 -1.39 31.59
N LYS A 215 1.85 -1.47 30.32
CA LYS A 215 1.41 -2.71 29.67
C LYS A 215 2.56 -3.67 29.33
N GLY A 216 3.80 -3.29 29.65
CA GLY A 216 4.99 -4.13 29.43
C GLY A 216 5.39 -4.27 27.95
N TYR A 217 5.01 -3.31 27.09
CA TYR A 217 5.44 -3.32 25.69
C TYR A 217 6.87 -2.73 25.61
N PRO A 218 7.86 -3.49 25.12
CA PRO A 218 9.25 -3.05 25.15
C PRO A 218 9.54 -2.09 23.99
N ILE A 219 9.89 -0.85 24.31
CA ILE A 219 10.46 0.10 23.36
C ILE A 219 11.88 0.39 23.78
N PHE A 220 12.84 0.18 22.90
CA PHE A 220 14.26 0.37 23.13
C PHE A 220 14.86 1.32 22.11
N LEU A 221 15.63 2.29 22.54
CA LEU A 221 16.30 3.25 21.67
C LEU A 221 17.83 3.14 21.84
N THR A 222 18.53 3.02 20.73
CA THR A 222 20.00 2.98 20.71
C THR A 222 20.55 3.69 19.47
N ARG A 223 21.82 4.10 19.53
CA ARG A 223 22.58 4.61 18.38
C ARG A 223 23.56 3.59 17.81
N ASN A 224 23.52 2.37 18.32
CA ASN A 224 24.44 1.30 17.91
C ASN A 224 23.64 0.13 17.38
N ILE A 225 23.88 -0.22 16.11
CA ILE A 225 23.15 -1.30 15.41
C ILE A 225 23.41 -2.68 16.04
N GLU A 226 24.62 -2.93 16.50
CA GLU A 226 24.95 -4.22 17.13
C GLU A 226 24.21 -4.38 18.47
N THR A 227 24.08 -3.30 19.22
CA THR A 227 23.26 -3.30 20.44
C THR A 227 21.78 -3.59 20.11
N ALA A 228 21.26 -3.05 19.02
CA ALA A 228 19.90 -3.35 18.57
C ALA A 228 19.76 -4.82 18.15
N ARG A 229 20.69 -5.35 17.35
CA ARG A 229 20.70 -6.77 16.95
C ARG A 229 20.76 -7.71 18.17
N MET A 230 21.63 -7.43 19.12
CA MET A 230 21.72 -8.21 20.37
C MET A 230 20.41 -8.15 21.16
N TRP A 231 19.78 -6.98 21.24
CA TRP A 231 18.53 -6.82 21.95
C TRP A 231 17.41 -7.63 21.31
N LEU A 232 17.28 -7.59 19.98
CA LEU A 232 16.30 -8.39 19.22
C LEU A 232 16.51 -9.89 19.47
N ARG A 233 17.76 -10.39 19.30
CA ARG A 233 18.09 -11.81 19.52
C ARG A 233 17.82 -12.26 20.95
N LYS A 234 18.00 -11.38 21.95
CA LYS A 234 17.75 -11.69 23.35
C LYS A 234 16.27 -11.78 23.70
N ASN A 235 15.43 -10.97 23.05
CA ASN A 235 14.01 -10.85 23.41
C ASN A 235 13.13 -11.78 22.57
N ALA A 236 13.47 -12.04 21.32
CA ALA A 236 12.72 -12.96 20.47
C ALA A 236 12.87 -14.42 20.92
N ARG A 237 11.76 -15.14 21.01
CA ARG A 237 11.71 -16.52 21.49
C ARG A 237 10.92 -17.41 20.53
N GLY A 238 11.33 -18.67 20.41
CA GLY A 238 10.62 -19.69 19.65
C GLY A 238 10.45 -19.27 18.19
N THR A 239 9.20 -19.17 17.74
CA THR A 239 8.81 -18.83 16.36
C THR A 239 8.59 -17.34 16.11
N GLN A 240 8.88 -16.49 17.10
CA GLN A 240 8.73 -15.05 16.95
C GLN A 240 9.61 -14.51 15.83
N GLN A 241 9.01 -13.66 15.01
CA GLN A 241 9.65 -13.03 13.86
C GLN A 241 10.29 -11.70 14.26
N THR A 242 11.54 -11.52 13.83
CA THR A 242 12.26 -10.26 14.00
C THR A 242 12.68 -9.70 12.65
N GLY A 243 12.90 -8.38 12.57
CA GLY A 243 13.40 -7.81 11.33
C GLY A 243 13.96 -6.41 11.52
N ILE A 244 14.82 -6.01 10.57
CA ILE A 244 15.34 -4.66 10.45
C ILE A 244 14.56 -3.96 9.35
N LEU A 245 14.03 -2.78 9.65
CA LEU A 245 13.25 -1.97 8.72
C LEU A 245 13.94 -0.63 8.46
N VAL A 246 13.89 -0.17 7.22
CA VAL A 246 14.48 1.10 6.78
C VAL A 246 13.51 1.85 5.89
N SER A 247 13.59 3.18 5.88
CA SER A 247 12.93 3.97 4.85
C SER A 247 13.55 3.66 3.47
N LYS A 248 12.74 3.56 2.41
CA LYS A 248 13.20 3.36 1.03
C LYS A 248 14.19 4.42 0.54
N VAL A 249 14.22 5.58 1.19
CA VAL A 249 15.16 6.66 0.89
C VAL A 249 16.43 6.61 1.74
N ALA A 250 16.52 5.69 2.70
CA ALA A 250 17.66 5.50 3.59
C ALA A 250 18.76 4.70 2.89
N ALA A 251 19.71 5.41 2.28
CA ALA A 251 20.78 4.78 1.49
C ALA A 251 22.11 4.63 2.26
N ARG A 252 22.20 5.09 3.53
CA ARG A 252 23.47 5.21 4.24
C ARG A 252 23.87 4.03 5.13
N PHE A 253 23.05 2.99 5.22
CA PHE A 253 23.31 1.90 6.16
C PHE A 253 24.26 0.81 5.66
N LYS A 254 24.61 0.81 4.37
CA LYS A 254 25.60 -0.14 3.81
C LYS A 254 26.94 -0.15 4.54
N PRO A 255 27.54 1.00 4.94
CA PRO A 255 28.78 1.00 5.70
C PRO A 255 28.66 0.37 7.09
N GLN A 256 27.44 0.18 7.60
CA GLN A 256 27.14 -0.47 8.88
C GLN A 256 26.71 -1.94 8.68
N ALA A 257 27.08 -2.53 7.57
CA ALA A 257 26.72 -3.90 7.19
C ALA A 257 25.19 -4.17 7.22
N VAL A 258 24.39 -3.18 6.80
CA VAL A 258 22.96 -3.36 6.58
C VAL A 258 22.69 -3.23 5.07
N ASN A 259 22.34 -4.34 4.46
CA ASN A 259 21.90 -4.38 3.08
C ASN A 259 20.37 -4.29 3.03
N VAL A 260 19.86 -3.43 2.14
CA VAL A 260 18.44 -3.41 1.85
C VAL A 260 18.16 -4.49 0.80
N ILE A 261 17.18 -5.34 1.06
CA ILE A 261 16.79 -6.40 0.12
C ILE A 261 16.42 -5.79 -1.25
N ALA A 262 16.81 -6.47 -2.31
CA ALA A 262 16.52 -6.00 -3.66
C ALA A 262 15.01 -5.95 -3.90
N GLN A 263 14.57 -5.06 -4.79
CA GLN A 263 13.17 -5.02 -5.17
C GLN A 263 12.78 -6.31 -5.91
N GLY A 264 11.60 -6.82 -5.59
CA GLY A 264 11.02 -8.03 -6.16
C GLY A 264 10.33 -8.86 -5.10
N ASP A 265 9.19 -9.44 -5.46
CA ASP A 265 8.36 -10.21 -4.53
C ASP A 265 9.10 -11.43 -3.97
N GLU A 266 9.95 -12.07 -4.78
CA GLU A 266 10.73 -13.24 -4.35
C GLU A 266 11.67 -12.92 -3.18
N ASN A 267 12.31 -11.76 -3.21
CA ASN A 267 13.23 -11.35 -2.15
C ASN A 267 12.49 -11.08 -0.83
N ALA A 268 11.31 -10.45 -0.90
CA ALA A 268 10.47 -10.23 0.27
C ALA A 268 9.94 -11.56 0.86
N VAL A 269 9.61 -12.53 0.01
CA VAL A 269 9.20 -13.88 0.43
C VAL A 269 10.34 -14.58 1.17
N HIS A 270 11.56 -14.57 0.64
CA HIS A 270 12.71 -15.17 1.32
C HIS A 270 13.00 -14.45 2.65
N TRP A 271 12.96 -13.14 2.67
CA TRP A 271 13.20 -12.36 3.88
C TRP A 271 12.23 -12.69 5.00
N PHE A 272 10.95 -12.91 4.67
CA PHE A 272 9.91 -13.14 5.68
C PHE A 272 9.70 -14.62 6.04
N LEU A 273 9.83 -15.54 5.08
CA LEU A 273 9.45 -16.95 5.26
C LEU A 273 10.62 -17.89 5.51
N GLU A 274 11.86 -17.50 5.23
CA GLU A 274 13.00 -18.40 5.42
C GLU A 274 13.32 -18.62 6.92
N ASP A 275 13.91 -19.78 7.19
CA ASP A 275 14.32 -20.17 8.53
C ASP A 275 15.39 -19.20 9.09
N LYS A 276 15.48 -19.16 10.42
CA LYS A 276 16.44 -18.31 11.16
C LYS A 276 17.92 -18.57 10.81
N THR A 277 18.23 -19.69 10.19
CA THR A 277 19.58 -20.07 9.75
C THR A 277 19.91 -19.58 8.35
N ASP A 278 18.92 -19.15 7.56
CA ASP A 278 19.14 -18.56 6.23
C ASP A 278 19.55 -17.07 6.38
N ILE A 279 20.64 -16.69 5.73
CA ILE A 279 21.17 -15.31 5.77
C ILE A 279 20.20 -14.28 5.20
N ARG A 280 19.26 -14.71 4.34
CA ARG A 280 18.23 -13.85 3.74
C ARG A 280 17.04 -13.65 4.68
N SER A 281 16.91 -14.46 5.72
CA SER A 281 15.81 -14.36 6.66
C SER A 281 15.86 -13.06 7.47
N SER A 282 14.71 -12.46 7.69
CA SER A 282 14.56 -11.30 8.59
C SER A 282 15.14 -11.54 9.97
N ASN A 283 15.06 -12.78 10.46
CA ASN A 283 15.56 -13.19 11.77
C ASN A 283 17.09 -13.25 11.84
N TYR A 284 17.78 -13.33 10.70
CA TYR A 284 19.23 -13.31 10.66
C TYR A 284 19.81 -11.92 10.96
N LEU A 285 19.00 -10.86 10.70
CA LEU A 285 19.30 -9.44 11.00
C LEU A 285 20.51 -8.87 10.22
N GLU A 286 20.79 -9.38 9.04
CA GLU A 286 21.80 -8.85 8.11
C GLU A 286 21.17 -8.00 7.01
N GLU A 287 19.95 -8.36 6.59
CA GLU A 287 19.22 -7.64 5.56
C GLU A 287 18.05 -6.87 6.16
N ALA A 288 17.82 -5.67 5.63
CA ALA A 288 16.71 -4.82 6.02
C ALA A 288 15.67 -4.75 4.90
N ALA A 289 14.40 -4.77 5.26
CA ALA A 289 13.31 -4.50 4.33
C ALA A 289 12.85 -3.03 4.41
N THR A 290 12.32 -2.53 3.32
CA THR A 290 11.71 -1.19 3.30
C THR A 290 10.26 -1.23 3.76
N GLU A 291 9.72 -0.07 4.13
CA GLU A 291 8.30 0.09 4.49
C GLU A 291 7.34 -0.48 3.43
N ILE A 292 7.72 -0.42 2.16
CA ILE A 292 6.89 -0.95 1.06
C ILE A 292 6.90 -2.48 1.05
N GLN A 293 8.05 -3.09 1.31
CA GLN A 293 8.23 -4.55 1.23
C GLN A 293 7.59 -5.29 2.40
N VAL A 294 7.38 -4.62 3.53
CA VAL A 294 6.79 -5.23 4.73
C VAL A 294 5.30 -4.94 4.90
N GLN A 295 4.68 -4.23 3.98
CA GLN A 295 3.24 -3.98 4.07
C GLN A 295 2.46 -5.28 4.06
N GLY A 296 1.55 -5.41 5.04
CA GLY A 296 0.80 -6.64 5.24
C GLY A 296 1.53 -7.75 6.00
N LEU A 297 2.84 -7.58 6.32
CA LEU A 297 3.59 -8.52 7.14
C LEU A 297 3.54 -8.13 8.62
N GLU A 298 3.61 -9.11 9.49
CA GLU A 298 3.64 -8.92 10.94
C GLU A 298 4.97 -9.42 11.51
N LEU A 299 5.64 -8.56 12.26
CA LEU A 299 6.84 -8.88 13.02
C LEU A 299 6.54 -8.76 14.52
N ASP A 300 7.02 -9.70 15.33
CA ASP A 300 6.92 -9.61 16.79
C ASP A 300 7.84 -8.52 17.35
N PHE A 301 9.03 -8.38 16.75
CA PHE A 301 9.99 -7.35 17.10
C PHE A 301 10.61 -6.73 15.85
N ALA A 302 10.56 -5.43 15.74
CA ALA A 302 11.14 -4.68 14.63
C ALA A 302 12.20 -3.68 15.10
N CYS A 303 13.31 -3.60 14.38
CA CYS A 303 14.30 -2.55 14.54
C CYS A 303 14.11 -1.53 13.41
N ILE A 304 13.57 -0.37 13.73
CA ILE A 304 13.43 0.73 12.79
C ILE A 304 14.73 1.53 12.75
N LEU A 305 15.40 1.52 11.62
CA LEU A 305 16.59 2.34 11.39
C LEU A 305 16.17 3.73 10.91
N TRP A 306 16.17 4.66 11.83
CA TRP A 306 15.85 6.07 11.54
C TRP A 306 17.07 6.77 10.95
N ASP A 307 17.03 7.14 9.70
CA ASP A 307 18.09 7.91 9.04
C ASP A 307 17.85 9.42 9.15
N ALA A 308 18.71 10.20 8.56
CA ALA A 308 18.61 11.64 8.54
C ALA A 308 17.72 12.20 7.40
N ASP A 309 16.85 11.38 6.85
CA ASP A 309 15.81 11.75 5.88
C ASP A 309 14.65 12.51 6.53
N MET A 310 14.34 12.23 7.79
CA MET A 310 13.38 12.99 8.59
C MET A 310 14.01 13.43 9.91
N ARG A 311 14.06 14.74 10.16
CA ARG A 311 14.76 15.34 11.29
C ARG A 311 13.85 16.22 12.12
N TYR A 312 13.92 16.07 13.43
CA TYR A 312 13.26 17.00 14.35
C TYR A 312 14.01 18.32 14.39
N ASN A 313 13.29 19.42 14.20
CA ASN A 313 13.80 20.78 14.27
C ASN A 313 12.72 21.75 14.76
N ASN A 314 12.88 22.30 15.96
CA ASN A 314 11.98 23.35 16.51
C ASN A 314 10.49 23.00 16.36
N HIS A 315 10.06 21.87 16.91
CA HIS A 315 8.67 21.36 16.90
C HIS A 315 8.09 21.09 15.51
N LYS A 316 8.92 20.82 14.52
CA LYS A 316 8.52 20.38 13.19
C LYS A 316 9.46 19.31 12.67
N TRP A 317 9.01 18.60 11.64
CA TRP A 317 9.84 17.71 10.87
C TRP A 317 10.41 18.41 9.66
N ASP A 318 11.72 18.33 9.47
CA ASP A 318 12.41 18.70 8.23
C ASP A 318 12.73 17.43 7.44
N PHE A 319 12.42 17.43 6.14
CA PHE A 319 12.54 16.29 5.27
C PHE A 319 13.66 16.45 4.26
N PHE A 320 14.41 15.37 4.01
CA PHE A 320 15.57 15.38 3.13
C PHE A 320 15.63 14.12 2.31
N LYS A 321 16.25 14.21 1.12
CA LYS A 321 16.67 13.08 0.31
C LYS A 321 18.18 13.02 0.24
N PHE A 322 18.75 11.82 0.37
CA PHE A 322 20.18 11.62 0.16
C PHE A 322 20.47 11.51 -1.35
N ASN A 323 21.40 12.33 -1.85
CA ASN A 323 21.72 12.33 -3.29
C ASN A 323 22.57 11.13 -3.76
N GLY A 324 22.78 10.17 -2.88
CA GLY A 324 23.55 8.94 -3.16
C GLY A 324 25.07 9.11 -3.21
N LYS A 325 25.58 10.34 -3.05
CA LYS A 325 27.01 10.63 -3.11
C LYS A 325 27.56 11.24 -1.83
N THR A 326 27.17 12.48 -1.53
CA THR A 326 27.85 13.23 -0.48
C THR A 326 26.94 14.01 0.45
N ARG A 327 25.70 14.32 0.08
CA ARG A 327 24.88 15.27 0.85
C ARG A 327 23.40 14.94 0.86
N TRP A 328 22.74 15.42 1.89
CA TRP A 328 21.30 15.51 2.02
C TRP A 328 20.78 16.77 1.30
N ILE A 329 19.72 16.59 0.53
CA ILE A 329 19.03 17.67 -0.17
C ILE A 329 17.65 17.83 0.45
N PRO A 330 17.22 19.04 0.84
CA PRO A 330 15.89 19.27 1.39
C PRO A 330 14.80 18.83 0.40
N GLU A 331 13.82 18.07 0.89
CA GLU A 331 12.63 17.73 0.12
C GLU A 331 11.63 18.90 0.21
N LYS A 332 11.32 19.51 -0.92
CA LYS A 332 10.43 20.68 -1.00
C LYS A 332 9.00 20.33 -1.41
N ASN A 333 8.80 19.16 -1.98
CA ASN A 333 7.47 18.72 -2.42
C ASN A 333 6.67 18.24 -1.21
N LEU A 334 5.56 18.90 -0.93
CA LEU A 334 4.69 18.61 0.23
C LEU A 334 4.11 17.19 0.19
N ASN A 335 3.76 16.69 -0.98
CA ASN A 335 3.26 15.32 -1.11
C ASN A 335 4.34 14.29 -0.73
N ASN A 336 5.58 14.52 -1.18
CA ASN A 336 6.68 13.65 -0.80
C ASN A 336 6.97 13.70 0.70
N GLN A 337 6.87 14.90 1.33
CA GLN A 337 7.01 15.03 2.78
C GLN A 337 5.93 14.24 3.52
N LYS A 338 4.67 14.30 3.05
CA LYS A 338 3.55 13.50 3.59
C LYS A 338 3.84 12.00 3.48
N TYR A 339 4.32 11.53 2.31
CA TYR A 339 4.69 10.12 2.13
C TYR A 339 5.84 9.68 3.03
N MET A 340 6.85 10.53 3.21
CA MET A 340 7.96 10.23 4.12
C MET A 340 7.49 10.14 5.57
N LEU A 341 6.61 11.02 6.00
CA LEU A 341 6.01 10.96 7.33
C LEU A 341 5.20 9.67 7.53
N ASN A 342 4.38 9.31 6.53
CA ASN A 342 3.58 8.09 6.57
C ASN A 342 4.42 6.80 6.55
N ALA A 343 5.61 6.83 5.97
CA ALA A 343 6.54 5.70 6.00
C ALA A 343 7.03 5.35 7.42
N TYR A 344 7.03 6.33 8.32
CA TYR A 344 7.39 6.15 9.73
C TYR A 344 6.17 5.93 10.66
N ARG A 345 4.96 6.04 10.16
CA ARG A 345 3.73 5.67 10.86
C ARG A 345 3.45 4.18 10.78
#